data_1a14e9ffaf3e86aaa5932ea4a7c78b09
#
_entry.id   1a14e9ffaf3e86aaa5932ea4a7c78b09
#
_cell.length_a   1.000
_cell.length_b   1.000
_cell.length_c   1.000
_cell.angle_alpha   90.00
_cell.angle_beta   90.00
_cell.angle_gamma   90.00
#
_symmetry.space_group_name_H-M   'P 1'
#
loop_
_entity.id
_entity.type
_entity.pdbx_description
1 polymer ?
#
loop_
_entity_poly.entity_id
_entity_poly.type
_entity_poly.pdbx_seq_one_letter_code
_entity_poly.pdbx_strand_id
1 'polypeptide(L)'
;QNKELTQHFAGRLLDQGFIKEVDEKQIYSHADNRFLPDRYIEGTCPNCSYEKARGDQCENCTKQLDPTDLILPRSAISGSENLEVRSTRHLYLMQSYLREKLNAWIEEKRDWPILTTSIAKKWLNDGDGLQDRGITRDLDWGVPVRKGDQAWPGMEDKVFYVWFDAPIEYIACAREWVDAGKGSD
;
A
#
# COMPACT_ATOMS: atom_id res chain seq x y z
N GLN A 1 9.92 18.14 -2.08
CA GLN A 1 10.51 17.52 -0.87
C GLN A 1 9.89 16.15 -0.57
N ASN A 2 8.56 15.99 -0.48
CA ASN A 2 7.94 14.68 -0.19
C ASN A 2 8.38 13.58 -1.17
N LYS A 3 8.31 13.85 -2.48
CA LYS A 3 8.77 12.93 -3.53
C LYS A 3 10.21 12.44 -3.31
N GLU A 4 11.13 13.33 -3.02
CA GLU A 4 12.56 13.01 -2.80
C GLU A 4 12.74 12.17 -1.53
N LEU A 5 12.04 12.53 -0.45
CA LEU A 5 12.08 11.77 0.80
C LEU A 5 11.49 10.36 0.64
N THR A 6 10.35 10.23 -0.04
CA THR A 6 9.73 8.93 -0.31
C THR A 6 10.70 8.00 -1.07
N GLN A 7 11.31 8.52 -2.13
CA GLN A 7 12.30 7.78 -2.91
C GLN A 7 13.56 7.45 -2.09
N HIS A 8 14.03 8.39 -1.25
CA HIS A 8 15.15 8.17 -0.35
C HIS A 8 14.86 7.06 0.67
N PHE A 9 13.70 7.11 1.35
CA PHE A 9 13.32 6.07 2.33
C PHE A 9 13.15 4.71 1.67
N ALA A 10 12.54 4.64 0.50
CA ALA A 10 12.43 3.39 -0.25
C ALA A 10 13.81 2.80 -0.60
N GLY A 11 14.73 3.64 -1.07
CA GLY A 11 16.11 3.22 -1.34
C GLY A 11 16.82 2.69 -0.10
N ARG A 12 16.69 3.38 1.03
CA ARG A 12 17.28 2.96 2.32
C ARG A 12 16.72 1.62 2.81
N LEU A 13 15.40 1.43 2.69
CA LEU A 13 14.75 0.18 3.08
C LEU A 13 15.17 -0.99 2.17
N LEU A 14 15.35 -0.73 0.87
CA LEU A 14 15.89 -1.72 -0.05
C LEU A 14 17.31 -2.13 0.34
N ASP A 15 18.21 -1.15 0.56
CA ASP A 15 19.60 -1.39 0.91
C ASP A 15 19.73 -2.17 2.24
N GLN A 16 18.74 -2.07 3.12
CA GLN A 16 18.67 -2.81 4.38
C GLN A 16 17.92 -4.15 4.27
N GLY A 17 17.45 -4.53 3.08
CA GLY A 17 16.76 -5.81 2.84
C GLY A 17 15.30 -5.86 3.29
N PHE A 18 14.68 -4.70 3.58
CA PHE A 18 13.28 -4.62 3.95
C PHE A 18 12.31 -4.46 2.78
N ILE A 19 12.82 -4.35 1.56
CA ILE A 19 12.00 -4.33 0.35
C ILE A 19 12.34 -5.54 -0.51
N LYS A 20 11.30 -6.21 -1.02
CA LYS A 20 11.39 -7.30 -2.00
C LYS A 20 10.49 -7.03 -3.19
N GLU A 21 10.89 -7.54 -4.35
CA GLU A 21 10.06 -7.60 -5.53
C GLU A 21 9.19 -8.86 -5.46
N VAL A 22 7.89 -8.70 -5.70
CA VAL A 22 6.90 -9.80 -5.66
C VAL A 22 6.03 -9.69 -6.90
N ASP A 23 5.90 -10.81 -7.63
CA ASP A 23 4.94 -10.93 -8.72
C ASP A 23 3.57 -11.31 -8.12
N GLU A 24 2.57 -10.50 -8.41
CA GLU A 24 1.19 -10.73 -7.97
C GLU A 24 0.23 -10.71 -9.16
N LYS A 25 -0.96 -11.28 -8.97
CA LYS A 25 -2.01 -11.26 -9.98
C LYS A 25 -2.93 -10.08 -9.70
N GLN A 26 -3.16 -9.27 -10.71
CA GLN A 26 -4.10 -8.16 -10.66
C GLN A 26 -5.02 -8.18 -11.87
N ILE A 27 -6.17 -7.52 -11.73
CA ILE A 27 -7.16 -7.40 -12.79
C ILE A 27 -6.80 -6.21 -13.69
N TYR A 28 -6.64 -6.49 -14.98
CA TYR A 28 -6.46 -5.50 -16.01
C TYR A 28 -7.77 -5.30 -16.79
N SER A 29 -8.19 -4.07 -17.00
CA SER A 29 -9.34 -3.71 -17.82
C SER A 29 -8.88 -3.29 -19.22
N HIS A 30 -9.34 -4.01 -20.23
CA HIS A 30 -9.05 -3.65 -21.61
C HIS A 30 -9.80 -2.37 -22.04
N ALA A 31 -11.00 -2.15 -21.49
CA ALA A 31 -11.78 -0.95 -21.79
C ALA A 31 -11.15 0.32 -21.19
N ASP A 32 -10.58 0.20 -19.98
CA ASP A 32 -9.94 1.31 -19.29
C ASP A 32 -8.43 1.40 -19.62
N ASN A 33 -7.89 0.40 -20.33
CA ASN A 33 -6.49 0.26 -20.70
C ASN A 33 -5.52 0.41 -19.52
N ARG A 34 -5.87 -0.21 -18.38
CA ARG A 34 -5.08 -0.13 -17.13
C ARG A 34 -5.36 -1.27 -16.17
N PHE A 35 -4.43 -1.50 -15.22
CA PHE A 35 -4.72 -2.27 -14.03
C PHE A 35 -5.73 -1.53 -13.15
N LEU A 36 -6.65 -2.27 -12.56
CA LEU A 36 -7.67 -1.73 -11.67
C LEU A 36 -7.24 -1.95 -10.21
N PRO A 37 -7.07 -0.87 -9.42
CA PRO A 37 -6.98 -1.01 -7.97
C PRO A 37 -8.23 -1.67 -7.39
N ASP A 38 -8.09 -2.36 -6.28
CA ASP A 38 -9.13 -3.19 -5.65
C ASP A 38 -10.51 -2.52 -5.60
N ARG A 39 -10.57 -1.23 -5.25
CA ARG A 39 -11.82 -0.44 -5.18
C ARG A 39 -12.44 -0.06 -6.53
N TYR A 40 -11.69 -0.22 -7.60
CA TYR A 40 -12.18 0.01 -8.97
C TYR A 40 -12.71 -1.26 -9.64
N ILE A 41 -12.77 -2.35 -8.87
CA ILE A 41 -13.38 -3.61 -9.27
C ILE A 41 -14.61 -3.83 -8.42
N GLU A 42 -15.73 -4.10 -9.04
CA GLU A 42 -16.97 -4.49 -8.35
C GLU A 42 -17.54 -5.76 -8.95
N GLY A 43 -18.26 -6.51 -8.15
CA GLY A 43 -18.89 -7.76 -8.56
C GLY A 43 -19.72 -8.36 -7.44
N THR A 44 -20.12 -9.62 -7.60
CA THR A 44 -20.90 -10.32 -6.58
C THR A 44 -19.98 -10.95 -5.54
N CYS A 45 -20.25 -10.68 -4.28
CA CYS A 45 -19.51 -11.26 -3.16
C CYS A 45 -19.70 -12.78 -3.10
N PRO A 46 -18.63 -13.57 -3.10
CA PRO A 46 -18.72 -15.04 -3.03
C PRO A 46 -19.25 -15.54 -1.68
N ASN A 47 -19.22 -14.70 -0.64
CA ASN A 47 -19.65 -15.09 0.70
C ASN A 47 -21.13 -14.81 0.99
N CYS A 48 -21.67 -13.68 0.53
CA CYS A 48 -23.05 -13.27 0.87
C CYS A 48 -23.92 -12.90 -0.35
N SER A 49 -23.40 -13.09 -1.56
CA SER A 49 -24.10 -12.82 -2.83
C SER A 49 -24.52 -11.35 -3.03
N TYR A 50 -23.90 -10.42 -2.33
CA TYR A 50 -24.13 -9.00 -2.55
C TYR A 50 -23.51 -8.57 -3.89
N GLU A 51 -24.33 -8.03 -4.81
CA GLU A 51 -23.96 -7.80 -6.22
C GLU A 51 -23.07 -6.57 -6.48
N LYS A 52 -22.81 -5.76 -5.45
CA LYS A 52 -22.00 -4.53 -5.56
C LYS A 52 -20.80 -4.53 -4.62
N ALA A 53 -20.29 -5.73 -4.31
CA ALA A 53 -19.09 -5.84 -3.47
C ALA A 53 -17.87 -5.28 -4.19
N ARG A 54 -17.03 -4.56 -3.44
CA ARG A 54 -15.72 -4.06 -3.92
C ARG A 54 -14.65 -5.14 -3.76
N GLY A 55 -13.58 -5.00 -4.53
CA GLY A 55 -12.50 -5.99 -4.53
C GLY A 55 -11.69 -6.07 -3.24
N ASP A 56 -11.70 -5.04 -2.40
CA ASP A 56 -10.99 -5.02 -1.12
C ASP A 56 -11.83 -5.56 0.05
N GLN A 57 -13.13 -5.25 0.08
CA GLN A 57 -14.03 -5.64 1.15
C GLN A 57 -15.47 -5.56 0.70
N CYS A 58 -16.29 -6.53 1.12
CA CYS A 58 -17.72 -6.47 0.89
C CYS A 58 -18.40 -5.52 1.88
N GLU A 59 -19.09 -4.51 1.37
CA GLU A 59 -19.81 -3.52 2.20
C GLU A 59 -21.00 -4.12 2.97
N ASN A 60 -21.53 -5.27 2.51
CA ASN A 60 -22.66 -5.91 3.17
C ASN A 60 -22.26 -6.84 4.32
N CYS A 61 -21.27 -7.74 4.09
CA CYS A 61 -20.87 -8.72 5.09
C CYS A 61 -19.51 -8.42 5.74
N THR A 62 -18.88 -7.32 5.37
CA THR A 62 -17.59 -6.84 5.88
C THR A 62 -16.39 -7.80 5.68
N LYS A 63 -16.60 -8.91 4.95
CA LYS A 63 -15.52 -9.84 4.66
C LYS A 63 -14.51 -9.20 3.74
N GLN A 64 -13.23 -9.35 4.08
CA GLN A 64 -12.11 -9.01 3.19
C GLN A 64 -12.15 -9.91 1.96
N LEU A 65 -11.98 -9.35 0.78
CA LEU A 65 -12.05 -10.03 -0.50
C LEU A 65 -10.73 -9.88 -1.24
N ASP A 66 -10.43 -10.83 -2.09
CA ASP A 66 -9.49 -10.66 -3.18
C ASP A 66 -10.27 -10.28 -4.45
N PRO A 67 -9.85 -9.27 -5.22
CA PRO A 67 -10.55 -8.88 -6.46
C PRO A 67 -10.76 -10.03 -7.44
N THR A 68 -9.84 -11.00 -7.44
CA THR A 68 -9.90 -12.18 -8.33
C THR A 68 -10.95 -13.20 -7.92
N ASP A 69 -11.48 -13.13 -6.70
CA ASP A 69 -12.50 -14.03 -6.16
C ASP A 69 -13.93 -13.52 -6.41
N LEU A 70 -14.10 -12.27 -6.86
CA LEU A 70 -15.41 -11.72 -7.16
C LEU A 70 -16.09 -12.49 -8.30
N ILE A 71 -17.39 -12.75 -8.12
CA ILE A 71 -18.22 -13.38 -9.15
C ILE A 71 -18.72 -12.27 -10.09
N LEU A 72 -18.59 -12.51 -11.42
CA LEU A 72 -18.92 -11.54 -12.46
C LEU A 72 -18.29 -10.16 -12.22
N PRO A 73 -16.94 -10.10 -12.09
CA PRO A 73 -16.26 -8.83 -11.85
C PRO A 73 -16.42 -7.88 -13.03
N ARG A 74 -16.53 -6.60 -12.74
CA ARG A 74 -16.57 -5.52 -13.74
C ARG A 74 -15.77 -4.32 -13.26
N SER A 75 -15.32 -3.51 -14.20
CA SER A 75 -14.71 -2.22 -13.88
C SER A 75 -15.75 -1.28 -13.27
N ALA A 76 -15.46 -0.72 -12.11
CA ALA A 76 -16.30 0.33 -11.51
C ALA A 76 -16.16 1.68 -12.23
N ILE A 77 -15.20 1.81 -13.16
CA ILE A 77 -14.98 3.03 -13.96
C ILE A 77 -15.86 3.01 -15.20
N SER A 78 -15.70 1.97 -16.04
CA SER A 78 -16.39 1.85 -17.34
C SER A 78 -17.61 0.94 -17.32
N GLY A 79 -17.80 0.13 -16.26
CA GLY A 79 -18.80 -0.94 -16.21
C GLY A 79 -18.44 -2.15 -17.06
N SER A 80 -17.26 -2.17 -17.68
CA SER A 80 -16.84 -3.23 -18.60
C SER A 80 -16.52 -4.52 -17.86
N GLU A 81 -16.98 -5.64 -18.43
CA GLU A 81 -16.64 -7.00 -17.99
C GLU A 81 -15.43 -7.57 -18.79
N ASN A 82 -14.89 -6.80 -19.74
CA ASN A 82 -13.70 -7.20 -20.52
C ASN A 82 -12.45 -7.04 -19.65
N LEU A 83 -12.30 -7.95 -18.70
CA LEU A 83 -11.25 -7.98 -17.71
C LEU A 83 -10.34 -9.19 -17.93
N GLU A 84 -9.07 -9.05 -17.57
CA GLU A 84 -8.06 -10.10 -17.64
C GLU A 84 -7.23 -10.12 -16.37
N VAL A 85 -6.96 -11.30 -15.83
CA VAL A 85 -6.01 -11.46 -14.72
C VAL A 85 -4.59 -11.51 -15.29
N ARG A 86 -3.77 -10.52 -14.99
CA ARG A 86 -2.37 -10.42 -15.42
C ARG A 86 -1.42 -10.44 -14.23
N SER A 87 -0.22 -10.98 -14.44
CA SER A 87 0.86 -10.84 -13.48
C SER A 87 1.49 -9.45 -13.60
N THR A 88 1.68 -8.81 -12.47
CA THR A 88 2.42 -7.55 -12.37
C THR A 88 3.39 -7.64 -11.20
N ARG A 89 4.53 -6.93 -11.29
CA ARG A 89 5.57 -6.95 -10.26
C ARG A 89 5.46 -5.70 -9.39
N HIS A 90 5.47 -5.90 -8.09
CA HIS A 90 5.40 -4.83 -7.11
C HIS A 90 6.53 -4.90 -6.09
N LEU A 91 6.82 -3.76 -5.45
CA LEU A 91 7.68 -3.71 -4.28
C LEU A 91 6.83 -3.97 -3.03
N TYR A 92 7.33 -4.87 -2.19
CA TYR A 92 6.72 -5.21 -0.91
C TYR A 92 7.63 -4.77 0.22
N LEU A 93 7.07 -4.04 1.18
CA LEU A 93 7.72 -3.76 2.46
C LEU A 93 7.52 -4.96 3.37
N MET A 94 8.64 -5.58 3.77
CA MET A 94 8.71 -6.75 4.63
C MET A 94 8.48 -6.35 6.09
N GLN A 95 7.26 -5.93 6.40
CA GLN A 95 6.89 -5.44 7.74
C GLN A 95 7.00 -6.53 8.80
N SER A 96 6.78 -7.80 8.41
CA SER A 96 6.95 -8.96 9.29
C SER A 96 8.32 -9.02 9.96
N TYR A 97 9.40 -8.57 9.27
CA TYR A 97 10.76 -8.53 9.82
C TYR A 97 10.94 -7.48 10.93
N LEU A 98 10.04 -6.52 11.01
CA LEU A 98 10.09 -5.43 11.99
C LEU A 98 9.24 -5.72 13.24
N ARG A 99 8.44 -6.77 13.24
CA ARG A 99 7.46 -7.07 14.28
C ARG A 99 8.04 -7.07 15.69
N GLU A 100 9.11 -7.85 15.92
CA GLU A 100 9.74 -7.95 17.25
C GLU A 100 10.35 -6.62 17.68
N LYS A 101 11.03 -5.95 16.77
CA LYS A 101 11.65 -4.64 17.03
C LYS A 101 10.61 -3.57 17.36
N LEU A 102 9.47 -3.58 16.66
CA LEU A 102 8.37 -2.65 16.92
C LEU A 102 7.67 -2.96 18.24
N ASN A 103 7.47 -4.24 18.58
CA ASN A 103 6.92 -4.61 19.88
C ASN A 103 7.81 -4.10 21.03
N ALA A 104 9.11 -4.37 20.98
CA ALA A 104 10.06 -3.89 21.99
C ALA A 104 10.04 -2.36 22.11
N TRP A 105 10.04 -1.65 20.97
CA TRP A 105 9.99 -0.20 20.94
C TRP A 105 8.69 0.36 21.55
N ILE A 106 7.53 -0.26 21.29
CA ILE A 106 6.24 0.18 21.86
C ILE A 106 6.19 -0.10 23.37
N GLU A 107 6.80 -1.18 23.84
CA GLU A 107 6.86 -1.50 25.27
C GLU A 107 7.65 -0.47 26.10
N GLU A 108 8.61 0.20 25.48
CA GLU A 108 9.37 1.29 26.10
C GLU A 108 8.56 2.58 26.25
N LYS A 109 7.45 2.75 25.52
CA LYS A 109 6.64 3.99 25.48
C LYS A 109 5.65 4.07 26.62
N ARG A 110 6.15 4.22 27.84
CA ARG A 110 5.33 4.26 29.07
C ARG A 110 4.44 5.49 29.18
N ASP A 111 4.83 6.59 28.54
CA ASP A 111 4.10 7.87 28.57
C ASP A 111 3.06 8.00 27.45
N TRP A 112 2.97 7.01 26.57
CA TRP A 112 1.97 7.02 25.51
C TRP A 112 0.59 6.63 26.05
N PRO A 113 -0.51 7.22 25.48
CA PRO A 113 -1.85 6.82 25.87
C PRO A 113 -2.07 5.31 25.69
N ILE A 114 -2.72 4.69 26.66
CA ILE A 114 -3.00 3.24 26.65
C ILE A 114 -3.73 2.82 25.38
N LEU A 115 -4.65 3.64 24.88
CA LEU A 115 -5.38 3.36 23.64
C LEU A 115 -4.42 3.24 22.44
N THR A 116 -3.45 4.15 22.33
CA THR A 116 -2.45 4.14 21.24
C THR A 116 -1.60 2.87 21.27
N THR A 117 -1.07 2.53 22.45
CA THR A 117 -0.21 1.34 22.60
C THR A 117 -0.97 0.04 22.43
N SER A 118 -2.24 -0.03 22.90
CA SER A 118 -3.06 -1.22 22.76
C SER A 118 -3.47 -1.47 21.30
N ILE A 119 -3.83 -0.41 20.55
CA ILE A 119 -4.11 -0.52 19.11
C ILE A 119 -2.87 -0.98 18.36
N ALA A 120 -1.70 -0.37 18.63
CA ALA A 120 -0.46 -0.75 17.99
C ALA A 120 -0.10 -2.22 18.26
N LYS A 121 -0.19 -2.67 19.52
CA LYS A 121 0.05 -4.07 19.90
C LYS A 121 -0.94 -5.03 19.23
N LYS A 122 -2.19 -4.62 19.08
CA LYS A 122 -3.21 -5.38 18.35
C LYS A 122 -2.78 -5.59 16.90
N TRP A 123 -2.41 -4.53 16.16
CA TRP A 123 -1.94 -4.62 14.78
C TRP A 123 -0.69 -5.49 14.62
N LEU A 124 0.20 -5.48 15.61
CA LEU A 124 1.43 -6.25 15.57
C LEU A 124 1.21 -7.74 15.84
N ASN A 125 0.19 -8.12 16.65
CA ASN A 125 0.13 -9.45 17.26
C ASN A 125 -1.17 -10.22 17.00
N ASP A 126 -2.29 -9.57 16.63
CA ASP A 126 -3.55 -10.26 16.38
C ASP A 126 -3.50 -11.09 15.09
N GLY A 127 -4.13 -12.25 15.10
CA GLY A 127 -4.15 -13.18 13.98
C GLY A 127 -2.73 -13.60 13.58
N ASP A 128 -2.41 -13.43 12.27
CA ASP A 128 -1.09 -13.76 11.74
C ASP A 128 -0.03 -12.68 12.04
N GLY A 129 -0.41 -11.63 12.77
CA GLY A 129 0.43 -10.49 13.11
C GLY A 129 0.66 -9.54 11.95
N LEU A 130 1.75 -8.76 12.04
CA LEU A 130 2.09 -7.75 11.04
C LEU A 130 2.44 -8.40 9.69
N GLN A 131 1.65 -8.12 8.67
CA GLN A 131 1.78 -8.68 7.32
C GLN A 131 2.62 -7.78 6.41
N ASP A 132 3.34 -8.40 5.48
CA ASP A 132 4.05 -7.67 4.42
C ASP A 132 3.07 -6.97 3.48
N ARG A 133 3.44 -5.80 2.98
CA ARG A 133 2.55 -4.94 2.20
C ARG A 133 3.16 -4.44 0.90
N GLY A 134 2.40 -4.55 -0.17
CA GLY A 134 2.73 -3.91 -1.45
C GLY A 134 2.72 -2.38 -1.32
N ILE A 135 3.86 -1.77 -1.64
CA ILE A 135 4.08 -0.32 -1.52
C ILE A 135 4.12 0.40 -2.86
N THR A 136 3.79 -0.28 -3.95
CA THR A 136 3.69 0.30 -5.29
C THR A 136 2.34 -0.01 -5.92
N ARG A 137 1.95 0.78 -6.93
CA ARG A 137 0.71 0.60 -7.68
C ARG A 137 0.93 0.91 -9.16
N ASP A 138 0.20 0.22 -10.03
CA ASP A 138 0.11 0.49 -11.47
C ASP A 138 -0.85 1.67 -11.72
N LEU A 139 -0.36 2.87 -11.45
CA LEU A 139 -1.09 4.12 -11.63
C LEU A 139 -0.21 5.14 -12.35
N ASP A 140 -0.84 6.03 -13.10
CA ASP A 140 -0.21 7.11 -13.84
C ASP A 140 -0.01 8.39 -13.01
N TRP A 141 -0.54 8.43 -11.79
CA TRP A 141 -0.44 9.57 -10.87
C TRP A 141 0.08 9.13 -9.50
N GLY A 142 1.06 9.85 -8.98
CA GLY A 142 1.67 9.61 -7.68
C GLY A 142 3.18 9.88 -7.68
N VAL A 143 3.87 9.46 -6.62
CA VAL A 143 5.33 9.53 -6.53
C VAL A 143 5.94 8.41 -7.35
N PRO A 144 6.66 8.68 -8.45
CA PRO A 144 7.26 7.63 -9.28
C PRO A 144 8.26 6.78 -8.52
N VAL A 145 8.27 5.47 -8.81
CA VAL A 145 9.20 4.53 -8.20
C VAL A 145 10.59 4.72 -8.82
N ARG A 146 11.53 5.25 -8.02
CA ARG A 146 12.91 5.48 -8.43
C ARG A 146 13.87 5.16 -7.29
N LYS A 147 15.09 4.80 -7.63
CA LYS A 147 16.20 4.66 -6.69
C LYS A 147 17.14 5.86 -6.86
N GLY A 148 16.91 6.92 -6.11
CA GLY A 148 17.54 8.23 -6.35
C GLY A 148 17.15 8.78 -7.71
N ASP A 149 18.13 9.22 -8.49
CA ASP A 149 17.90 9.76 -9.84
C ASP A 149 17.73 8.67 -10.92
N GLN A 150 17.92 7.40 -10.57
CA GLN A 150 17.83 6.29 -11.51
C GLN A 150 16.43 5.67 -11.52
N ALA A 151 15.98 5.22 -12.69
CA ALA A 151 14.80 4.38 -12.78
C ALA A 151 15.02 3.08 -12.00
N TRP A 152 13.98 2.60 -11.34
CA TRP A 152 14.01 1.28 -10.71
C TRP A 152 13.60 0.26 -11.78
N PRO A 153 14.49 -0.67 -12.18
CA PRO A 153 14.21 -1.57 -13.28
C PRO A 153 12.92 -2.37 -13.07
N GLY A 154 12.03 -2.38 -14.07
CA GLY A 154 10.74 -3.06 -14.00
C GLY A 154 9.65 -2.32 -13.21
N MET A 155 9.90 -1.08 -12.78
CA MET A 155 8.96 -0.23 -12.04
C MET A 155 8.73 1.12 -12.73
N GLU A 156 9.07 1.24 -14.01
CA GLU A 156 9.08 2.50 -14.76
C GLU A 156 7.70 3.19 -14.79
N ASP A 157 6.65 2.38 -14.91
CA ASP A 157 5.24 2.83 -15.01
C ASP A 157 4.48 2.72 -13.67
N LYS A 158 5.23 2.68 -12.55
CA LYS A 158 4.64 2.51 -11.22
C LYS A 158 4.88 3.72 -10.34
N VAL A 159 3.96 3.88 -9.38
CA VAL A 159 4.05 4.90 -8.35
C VAL A 159 4.04 4.25 -6.97
N PHE A 160 4.57 4.95 -5.97
CA PHE A 160 4.40 4.52 -4.58
C PHE A 160 2.94 4.63 -4.15
N TYR A 161 2.52 3.66 -3.34
CA TYR A 161 1.18 3.63 -2.75
C TYR A 161 1.04 4.72 -1.69
N VAL A 162 -0.10 5.38 -1.67
CA VAL A 162 -0.37 6.52 -0.79
C VAL A 162 -0.09 6.24 0.70
N TRP A 163 -0.35 5.03 1.19
CA TRP A 163 -0.06 4.69 2.59
C TRP A 163 1.44 4.47 2.89
N PHE A 164 2.28 4.45 1.86
CA PHE A 164 3.73 4.47 2.03
C PHE A 164 4.27 5.90 2.07
N ASP A 165 3.79 6.79 1.21
CA ASP A 165 4.29 8.16 1.12
C ASP A 165 3.59 9.14 2.08
N ALA A 166 2.33 8.93 2.43
CA ALA A 166 1.57 9.80 3.31
C ALA A 166 2.19 9.99 4.71
N PRO A 167 2.71 8.97 5.42
CA PRO A 167 3.42 9.17 6.69
C PRO A 167 4.71 9.99 6.53
N ILE A 168 5.35 9.92 5.37
CA ILE A 168 6.59 10.64 5.06
C ILE A 168 6.32 12.14 4.87
N GLU A 169 5.12 12.51 4.47
CA GLU A 169 4.72 13.90 4.29
C GLU A 169 4.84 14.71 5.59
N TYR A 170 4.59 14.12 6.75
CA TYR A 170 4.79 14.79 8.05
C TYR A 170 6.25 15.20 8.26
N ILE A 171 7.19 14.34 7.85
CA ILE A 171 8.62 14.63 7.90
C ILE A 171 8.99 15.69 6.87
N ALA A 172 8.41 15.61 5.66
CA ALA A 172 8.62 16.59 4.60
C ALA A 172 8.16 17.99 5.02
N CYS A 173 6.97 18.09 5.62
CA CYS A 173 6.43 19.35 6.13
C CYS A 173 7.31 19.95 7.25
N ALA A 174 7.77 19.12 8.19
CA ALA A 174 8.66 19.57 9.25
C ALA A 174 9.99 20.10 8.68
N ARG A 175 10.57 19.40 7.72
CA ARG A 175 11.79 19.84 7.03
C ARG A 175 11.58 21.15 6.28
N GLU A 176 10.48 21.27 5.54
CA GLU A 176 10.14 22.51 4.83
C GLU A 176 10.02 23.71 5.79
N TRP A 177 9.44 23.49 6.96
CA TRP A 177 9.33 24.49 8.00
C TRP A 177 10.71 24.98 8.50
N VAL A 178 11.63 24.04 8.74
CA VAL A 178 13.01 24.37 9.17
C VAL A 178 13.76 25.07 8.05
N ASP A 179 13.70 24.54 6.81
CA ASP A 179 14.35 25.13 5.63
C ASP A 179 13.86 26.57 5.34
N ALA A 180 12.60 26.89 5.72
CA ALA A 180 12.04 28.24 5.63
C ALA A 180 12.50 29.18 6.79
N GLY A 181 13.40 28.72 7.66
CA GLY A 181 13.92 29.48 8.81
C GLY A 181 12.89 29.71 9.91
N LYS A 182 11.83 28.93 9.97
CA LYS A 182 10.73 29.07 10.94
C LYS A 182 10.86 28.14 12.16
N GLY A 183 11.85 27.27 12.17
CA GLY A 183 12.13 26.34 13.26
C GLY A 183 13.63 26.25 13.56
N SER A 184 13.98 25.65 14.69
CA SER A 184 15.35 25.20 15.01
C SER A 184 15.48 23.70 14.75
N ASP A 185 16.65 23.26 14.37
CA ASP A 185 17.02 21.84 14.23
C ASP A 185 16.82 21.07 15.54
#